data_93fa0c65d918c6e029ab8a4f27cccf9c
#
_entry.id   93fa0c65d918c6e029ab8a4f27cccf9c
#
_cell.length_a   1.000
_cell.length_b   1.000
_cell.length_c   1.000
_cell.angle_alpha   90.00
_cell.angle_beta   90.00
_cell.angle_gamma   90.00
#
_symmetry.space_group_name_H-M   'P 1'
#
loop_
_entity.id
_entity.type
_entity.pdbx_description
1 polymer ?
#
loop_
_entity_poly.entity_id
_entity_poly.type
_entity_poly.pdbx_seq_one_letter_code
_entity_poly.pdbx_strand_id
1 'polypeptide(L)'
;MARVSLPLMAIVVLLACASAEGPVGHGPTIAGCPVFPADHVWNVRVDALPRDPASDAYVASIGADAPMHPDFGSGLWAGGAIGIPFDVVGPDQPVVPVSFLYASESDPGPYPIPPDAFVEGAPAAGVAVPPGGDRHVLVLQTGSCTLYELFDAERQGDGSWTAGSGAVFDLHGYDLRPDGWTSADAAGLPILPGLVRYDEVAAGEIRHALRFTAPRTQRAYVWPARHFASALTDPALPPMGQRFRLRADADLSGFSPEALVIARALQTYGMILADNGSAWFLSGAPDERWDNAALRDLRRLRGSDFEAVDASALMVDTDSGRAVGGGR
;
A
#
# COMPACT_ATOMS: atom_id res chain seq x y z
N MET A 1 64.47 -40.98 -41.30
CA MET A 1 63.23 -40.20 -41.40
C MET A 1 62.48 -40.31 -40.10
N ALA A 2 62.64 -39.34 -39.22
CA ALA A 2 61.99 -39.32 -37.90
C ALA A 2 60.72 -38.48 -37.99
N ARG A 3 59.54 -39.05 -37.62
CA ARG A 3 58.27 -38.35 -37.54
C ARG A 3 58.15 -37.71 -36.15
N VAL A 4 58.06 -36.39 -36.10
CA VAL A 4 57.80 -35.63 -34.92
C VAL A 4 56.28 -35.50 -34.82
N SER A 5 55.66 -36.04 -33.75
CA SER A 5 54.24 -35.85 -33.41
C SER A 5 54.14 -34.70 -32.48
N LEU A 6 53.42 -33.60 -32.87
CA LEU A 6 52.98 -32.51 -31.96
C LEU A 6 51.72 -32.92 -31.20
N PRO A 7 51.61 -32.66 -29.89
CA PRO A 7 50.40 -32.86 -29.18
C PRO A 7 49.46 -31.69 -29.44
N LEU A 8 48.22 -32.02 -29.74
CA LEU A 8 47.09 -31.07 -29.88
C LEU A 8 46.61 -30.62 -28.48
N MET A 9 46.89 -29.40 -28.15
CA MET A 9 46.44 -28.80 -26.87
C MET A 9 45.00 -28.29 -27.04
N ALA A 10 44.04 -28.99 -26.44
CA ALA A 10 42.64 -28.58 -26.42
C ALA A 10 42.45 -27.40 -25.44
N ILE A 11 42.15 -26.22 -25.97
CA ILE A 11 41.76 -25.04 -25.17
C ILE A 11 40.31 -25.22 -24.79
N VAL A 12 40.02 -25.49 -23.50
CA VAL A 12 38.69 -25.46 -22.93
C VAL A 12 38.38 -24.01 -22.62
N VAL A 13 37.54 -23.39 -23.45
CA VAL A 13 36.97 -22.06 -23.18
C VAL A 13 35.81 -22.25 -22.19
N LEU A 14 36.06 -21.94 -20.93
CA LEU A 14 34.98 -21.76 -19.91
C LEU A 14 34.23 -20.47 -20.24
N LEU A 15 33.06 -20.60 -20.87
CA LEU A 15 32.08 -19.50 -20.89
C LEU A 15 31.56 -19.30 -19.47
N ALA A 16 32.07 -18.29 -18.79
CA ALA A 16 31.42 -17.76 -17.60
C ALA A 16 30.09 -17.10 -18.05
N CYS A 17 28.96 -17.72 -17.76
CA CYS A 17 27.68 -17.05 -17.80
C CYS A 17 27.70 -15.96 -16.73
N ALA A 18 28.06 -14.74 -17.08
CA ALA A 18 27.76 -13.56 -16.29
C ALA A 18 26.25 -13.41 -16.34
N SER A 19 25.59 -13.70 -15.22
CA SER A 19 24.21 -13.30 -14.99
C SER A 19 24.19 -11.77 -15.14
N ALA A 20 23.57 -11.26 -16.19
CA ALA A 20 23.28 -9.83 -16.29
C ALA A 20 22.36 -9.50 -15.12
N GLU A 21 22.92 -8.85 -14.09
CA GLU A 21 22.11 -8.15 -13.10
C GLU A 21 21.30 -7.12 -13.88
N GLY A 22 20.00 -7.38 -14.02
CA GLY A 22 19.07 -6.39 -14.54
C GLY A 22 19.19 -5.12 -13.68
N PRO A 23 18.87 -3.93 -14.22
CA PRO A 23 18.97 -2.70 -13.47
C PRO A 23 18.21 -2.88 -12.16
N VAL A 24 18.87 -2.56 -11.03
CA VAL A 24 18.27 -2.51 -9.70
C VAL A 24 17.04 -1.65 -9.84
N GLY A 25 15.85 -2.26 -9.85
CA GLY A 25 14.61 -1.57 -10.11
C GLY A 25 14.40 -0.52 -9.02
N HIS A 26 14.35 0.74 -9.42
CA HIS A 26 13.92 1.79 -8.50
C HIS A 26 12.52 1.44 -8.00
N GLY A 27 12.27 1.63 -6.70
CA GLY A 27 10.93 1.50 -6.11
C GLY A 27 9.93 2.44 -6.79
N PRO A 28 8.64 2.37 -6.45
CA PRO A 28 7.63 3.27 -6.98
C PRO A 28 7.97 4.73 -6.64
N THR A 29 7.55 5.67 -7.50
CA THR A 29 7.79 7.10 -7.30
C THR A 29 6.50 7.89 -7.48
N ILE A 30 6.36 9.02 -6.77
CA ILE A 30 5.29 10.00 -6.95
C ILE A 30 5.96 11.38 -7.04
N ALA A 31 5.71 12.11 -8.12
CA ALA A 31 6.26 13.46 -8.34
C ALA A 31 7.78 13.56 -8.11
N GLY A 32 8.54 12.51 -8.48
CA GLY A 32 9.99 12.44 -8.29
C GLY A 32 10.45 11.98 -6.92
N CYS A 33 9.55 11.82 -5.94
CA CYS A 33 9.86 11.23 -4.65
C CYS A 33 9.79 9.70 -4.71
N PRO A 34 10.74 8.97 -4.10
CA PRO A 34 10.56 7.53 -3.89
C PRO A 34 9.38 7.29 -2.95
N VAL A 35 8.67 6.18 -3.16
CA VAL A 35 7.69 5.69 -2.18
C VAL A 35 8.35 4.56 -1.42
N PHE A 36 9.19 4.94 -0.47
CA PHE A 36 10.10 4.10 0.29
C PHE A 36 11.24 3.42 -0.54
N PRO A 37 12.30 2.95 0.12
CA PRO A 37 13.36 2.17 -0.52
C PRO A 37 12.86 0.84 -1.13
N ALA A 38 13.60 0.30 -2.10
CA ALA A 38 13.20 -0.92 -2.80
C ALA A 38 13.12 -2.16 -1.89
N ASP A 39 13.88 -2.17 -0.78
CA ASP A 39 13.85 -3.21 0.25
C ASP A 39 12.94 -2.87 1.44
N HIS A 40 12.06 -1.87 1.28
CA HIS A 40 11.02 -1.60 2.27
C HIS A 40 9.87 -2.63 2.15
N VAL A 41 9.22 -2.99 3.25
CA VAL A 41 8.15 -4.00 3.33
C VAL A 41 7.01 -3.76 2.33
N TRP A 42 6.73 -2.53 1.98
CA TRP A 42 5.76 -2.19 0.94
C TRP A 42 6.21 -2.63 -0.46
N ASN A 43 7.52 -2.62 -0.74
CA ASN A 43 8.09 -2.80 -2.08
C ASN A 43 8.67 -4.19 -2.33
N VAL A 44 8.70 -5.07 -1.31
CA VAL A 44 9.24 -6.43 -1.46
C VAL A 44 8.19 -7.43 -1.93
N ARG A 45 8.64 -8.39 -2.74
CA ARG A 45 7.81 -9.47 -3.26
C ARG A 45 7.43 -10.46 -2.16
N VAL A 46 6.23 -11.02 -2.29
CA VAL A 46 5.68 -12.02 -1.37
C VAL A 46 5.20 -13.30 -2.08
N ASP A 47 5.35 -13.36 -3.39
CA ASP A 47 4.89 -14.49 -4.23
C ASP A 47 5.53 -15.83 -3.87
N ALA A 48 6.74 -15.82 -3.29
CA ALA A 48 7.46 -17.02 -2.86
C ALA A 48 7.36 -17.30 -1.34
N LEU A 49 6.68 -16.45 -0.55
CA LEU A 49 6.55 -16.65 0.89
C LEU A 49 5.65 -17.86 1.21
N PRO A 50 5.88 -18.54 2.35
CA PRO A 50 5.00 -19.61 2.79
C PRO A 50 3.61 -19.07 3.09
N ARG A 51 2.60 -19.91 2.85
CA ARG A 51 1.23 -19.65 3.26
C ARG A 51 1.15 -19.67 4.79
N ASP A 52 0.44 -18.69 5.35
CA ASP A 52 0.16 -18.64 6.78
C ASP A 52 -0.72 -19.82 7.21
N PRO A 53 -0.40 -20.54 8.30
CA PRO A 53 -1.23 -21.65 8.79
C PRO A 53 -2.68 -21.26 9.10
N ALA A 54 -2.95 -20.02 9.50
CA ALA A 54 -4.29 -19.51 9.79
C ALA A 54 -5.03 -18.98 8.56
N SER A 55 -4.42 -19.02 7.36
CA SER A 55 -4.95 -18.44 6.14
C SER A 55 -6.40 -18.81 5.84
N ASP A 56 -6.81 -20.09 5.98
CA ASP A 56 -8.18 -20.52 5.70
C ASP A 56 -9.18 -19.89 6.68
N ALA A 57 -8.80 -19.78 7.95
CA ALA A 57 -9.63 -19.15 8.97
C ALA A 57 -9.78 -17.65 8.70
N TYR A 58 -8.70 -16.96 8.35
CA TYR A 58 -8.71 -15.53 8.01
C TYR A 58 -9.59 -15.27 6.80
N VAL A 59 -9.38 -16.00 5.70
CA VAL A 59 -10.19 -15.88 4.48
C VAL A 59 -11.66 -16.12 4.76
N ALA A 60 -12.00 -17.17 5.52
CA ALA A 60 -13.38 -17.47 5.90
C ALA A 60 -13.99 -16.35 6.75
N SER A 61 -13.23 -15.74 7.67
CA SER A 61 -13.70 -14.68 8.57
C SER A 61 -13.95 -13.35 7.84
N ILE A 62 -13.17 -13.05 6.79
CA ILE A 62 -13.38 -11.88 5.91
C ILE A 62 -14.54 -12.13 4.96
N GLY A 63 -14.67 -13.38 4.46
CA GLY A 63 -15.70 -13.80 3.52
C GLY A 63 -15.10 -14.47 2.28
N ALA A 64 -15.05 -15.82 2.29
CA ALA A 64 -14.47 -16.59 1.18
C ALA A 64 -15.18 -16.36 -0.17
N ASP A 65 -16.50 -16.19 -0.14
CA ASP A 65 -17.32 -15.97 -1.35
C ASP A 65 -17.53 -14.48 -1.67
N ALA A 66 -17.10 -13.57 -0.79
CA ALA A 66 -17.23 -12.13 -1.01
C ALA A 66 -16.31 -11.68 -2.15
N PRO A 67 -16.82 -10.85 -3.10
CA PRO A 67 -15.99 -10.34 -4.18
C PRO A 67 -15.01 -9.30 -3.68
N MET A 68 -13.84 -9.23 -4.30
CA MET A 68 -12.98 -8.04 -4.17
C MET A 68 -13.73 -6.82 -4.72
N HIS A 69 -13.59 -5.70 -4.04
CA HIS A 69 -14.17 -4.43 -4.45
C HIS A 69 -13.07 -3.38 -4.65
N PRO A 70 -12.88 -2.88 -5.89
CA PRO A 70 -12.06 -1.69 -6.08
C PRO A 70 -12.81 -0.49 -5.49
N ASP A 71 -12.29 0.07 -4.41
CA ASP A 71 -12.87 1.22 -3.73
C ASP A 71 -12.24 2.53 -4.22
N PHE A 72 -12.14 2.64 -5.54
CA PHE A 72 -11.62 3.78 -6.27
C PHE A 72 -12.14 3.76 -7.72
N GLY A 73 -12.07 4.92 -8.39
CA GLY A 73 -12.54 5.03 -9.77
C GLY A 73 -12.60 6.47 -10.25
N SER A 74 -13.28 6.66 -11.39
CA SER A 74 -13.63 7.96 -11.95
C SER A 74 -15.03 8.40 -11.51
N GLY A 75 -15.25 9.73 -11.47
CA GLY A 75 -16.52 10.33 -11.10
C GLY A 75 -16.81 10.36 -9.60
N LEU A 76 -18.07 10.47 -9.26
CA LEU A 76 -18.52 10.66 -7.87
C LEU A 76 -19.41 9.51 -7.40
N TRP A 77 -19.28 9.17 -6.11
CA TRP A 77 -20.18 8.30 -5.37
C TRP A 77 -20.71 9.03 -4.11
N ALA A 78 -22.01 9.04 -3.89
CA ALA A 78 -22.65 9.73 -2.78
C ALA A 78 -22.22 11.21 -2.60
N GLY A 79 -21.80 11.86 -3.68
CA GLY A 79 -21.37 13.24 -3.70
C GLY A 79 -19.87 13.47 -3.49
N GLY A 80 -19.06 12.42 -3.25
CA GLY A 80 -17.61 12.49 -3.12
C GLY A 80 -16.88 11.77 -4.25
N ALA A 81 -15.62 12.12 -4.48
CA ALA A 81 -14.73 11.40 -5.39
C ALA A 81 -14.56 9.94 -4.91
N ILE A 82 -14.44 9.00 -5.88
CA ILE A 82 -14.36 7.57 -5.55
C ILE A 82 -12.91 7.19 -5.25
N GLY A 83 -12.56 7.03 -3.99
CA GLY A 83 -11.22 6.67 -3.53
C GLY A 83 -10.62 7.70 -2.57
N ILE A 84 -9.39 7.48 -2.14
CA ILE A 84 -8.65 8.33 -1.21
C ILE A 84 -7.74 9.28 -2.01
N PRO A 85 -8.08 10.59 -2.12
CA PRO A 85 -7.29 11.54 -2.86
C PRO A 85 -6.02 11.93 -2.11
N PHE A 86 -5.06 12.51 -2.81
CA PHE A 86 -3.85 13.09 -2.21
C PHE A 86 -3.40 14.34 -2.94
N ASP A 87 -2.73 15.21 -2.22
CA ASP A 87 -2.09 16.42 -2.74
C ASP A 87 -0.57 16.22 -2.86
N VAL A 88 0.02 16.86 -3.86
CA VAL A 88 1.47 16.99 -4.00
C VAL A 88 1.81 18.47 -3.90
N VAL A 89 2.63 18.83 -2.92
CA VAL A 89 3.02 20.23 -2.68
C VAL A 89 4.51 20.42 -2.81
N GLY A 90 4.92 21.67 -3.13
CA GLY A 90 6.33 22.04 -3.19
C GLY A 90 7.00 22.16 -1.82
N PRO A 91 8.35 22.27 -1.78
CA PRO A 91 9.10 22.39 -0.53
C PRO A 91 8.76 23.66 0.26
N ASP A 92 8.29 24.70 -0.41
CA ASP A 92 7.97 26.00 0.18
C ASP A 92 6.47 26.12 0.56
N GLN A 93 5.70 25.01 0.54
CA GLN A 93 4.30 25.02 0.96
C GLN A 93 4.18 25.55 2.40
N PRO A 94 3.39 26.63 2.62
CA PRO A 94 3.14 27.12 3.97
C PRO A 94 2.53 26.03 4.86
N VAL A 95 3.00 25.99 6.11
CA VAL A 95 2.51 25.05 7.11
C VAL A 95 1.39 25.64 7.93
N VAL A 96 0.44 24.83 8.35
CA VAL A 96 -0.72 25.21 9.17
C VAL A 96 -0.78 24.41 10.48
N PRO A 97 -1.29 24.99 11.58
CA PRO A 97 -1.50 24.25 12.82
C PRO A 97 -2.54 23.16 12.65
N VAL A 98 -2.31 22.01 13.28
CA VAL A 98 -3.26 20.89 13.36
C VAL A 98 -3.42 20.51 14.83
N SER A 99 -4.68 20.34 15.29
CA SER A 99 -5.00 19.84 16.62
C SER A 99 -5.61 18.44 16.50
N PHE A 100 -5.19 17.51 17.36
CA PHE A 100 -5.56 16.11 17.28
C PHE A 100 -6.44 15.66 18.46
N LEU A 101 -7.45 14.83 18.18
CA LEU A 101 -8.22 14.12 19.19
C LEU A 101 -7.33 13.07 19.89
N TYR A 102 -6.56 12.31 19.12
CA TYR A 102 -5.62 11.28 19.59
C TYR A 102 -4.18 11.84 19.61
N ALA A 103 -3.99 12.98 20.32
CA ALA A 103 -2.70 13.70 20.30
C ALA A 103 -1.52 12.88 20.83
N SER A 104 -1.76 11.91 21.74
CA SER A 104 -0.69 11.04 22.27
C SER A 104 -0.17 10.00 21.26
N GLU A 105 -0.88 9.81 20.16
CA GLU A 105 -0.53 8.86 19.09
C GLU A 105 -0.39 9.57 17.74
N SER A 106 -0.25 10.89 17.74
CA SER A 106 -0.13 11.71 16.53
C SER A 106 1.19 12.46 16.51
N ASP A 107 1.77 12.60 15.32
CA ASP A 107 2.93 13.47 15.14
C ASP A 107 2.49 14.93 15.23
N PRO A 108 3.15 15.75 16.05
CA PRO A 108 2.73 17.13 16.24
C PRO A 108 2.90 17.95 14.95
N GLY A 109 1.98 18.91 14.71
CA GLY A 109 2.13 19.86 13.61
C GLY A 109 3.32 20.81 13.78
N PRO A 110 3.48 21.75 12.83
CA PRO A 110 2.55 22.10 11.77
C PRO A 110 2.68 21.24 10.51
N TYR A 111 1.63 21.16 9.67
CA TYR A 111 1.56 20.34 8.47
C TYR A 111 1.45 21.22 7.21
N PRO A 112 2.07 20.84 6.05
CA PRO A 112 2.05 21.63 4.81
C PRO A 112 0.77 21.40 4.00
N ILE A 113 -0.40 21.64 4.61
CA ILE A 113 -1.70 21.41 3.99
C ILE A 113 -2.09 22.63 3.16
N PRO A 114 -2.34 22.50 1.84
CA PRO A 114 -2.78 23.60 1.02
C PRO A 114 -4.21 24.06 1.42
N PRO A 115 -4.55 25.34 1.20
CA PRO A 115 -5.85 25.87 1.60
C PRO A 115 -7.04 25.22 0.87
N ASP A 116 -6.79 24.64 -0.29
CA ASP A 116 -7.72 23.90 -1.15
C ASP A 116 -7.39 22.40 -1.19
N ALA A 117 -6.87 21.83 -0.09
CA ALA A 117 -6.53 20.41 -0.01
C ALA A 117 -7.72 19.52 -0.38
N PHE A 118 -7.40 18.40 -1.01
CA PHE A 118 -8.36 17.32 -1.16
C PHE A 118 -8.66 16.68 0.20
N VAL A 119 -9.94 16.52 0.49
CA VAL A 119 -10.40 15.72 1.62
C VAL A 119 -11.19 14.54 1.09
N GLU A 120 -10.93 13.34 1.56
CA GLU A 120 -11.68 12.15 1.15
C GLU A 120 -13.19 12.35 1.36
N GLY A 121 -13.99 11.95 0.37
CA GLY A 121 -15.43 12.17 0.34
C GLY A 121 -15.84 13.53 -0.18
N ALA A 122 -14.91 14.47 -0.44
CA ALA A 122 -15.22 15.71 -1.14
C ALA A 122 -15.36 15.47 -2.66
N PRO A 123 -16.21 16.24 -3.36
CA PRO A 123 -16.32 16.14 -4.83
C PRO A 123 -15.12 16.73 -5.57
N ALA A 124 -14.38 17.64 -4.96
CA ALA A 124 -13.19 18.30 -5.52
C ALA A 124 -12.36 18.96 -4.41
N ALA A 125 -11.15 19.36 -4.76
CA ALA A 125 -10.24 20.10 -3.88
C ALA A 125 -10.89 21.37 -3.32
N GLY A 126 -10.70 21.64 -2.03
CA GLY A 126 -11.25 22.81 -1.36
C GLY A 126 -12.77 22.84 -1.17
N VAL A 127 -13.47 21.78 -1.57
CA VAL A 127 -14.93 21.66 -1.40
C VAL A 127 -15.26 20.93 -0.10
N ALA A 128 -16.30 21.40 0.59
CA ALA A 128 -16.74 20.78 1.84
C ALA A 128 -17.19 19.34 1.65
N VAL A 129 -16.79 18.48 2.59
CA VAL A 129 -17.16 17.08 2.61
C VAL A 129 -18.57 16.92 3.16
N PRO A 130 -19.44 16.09 2.55
CA PRO A 130 -20.69 15.66 3.16
C PRO A 130 -20.46 15.02 4.55
N PRO A 131 -21.42 15.06 5.46
CA PRO A 131 -21.29 14.42 6.77
C PRO A 131 -21.03 12.92 6.66
N GLY A 132 -20.06 12.41 7.43
CA GLY A 132 -19.67 11.00 7.48
C GLY A 132 -18.41 10.71 6.67
N GLY A 133 -17.92 9.49 6.75
CA GLY A 133 -16.67 9.04 6.13
C GLY A 133 -15.44 9.37 6.97
N ASP A 134 -14.30 8.87 6.51
CA ASP A 134 -13.03 8.95 7.26
C ASP A 134 -12.28 10.26 7.05
N ARG A 135 -12.66 11.03 6.02
CA ARG A 135 -12.15 12.38 5.73
C ARG A 135 -10.62 12.46 5.77
N HIS A 136 -9.95 11.50 5.13
CA HIS A 136 -8.51 11.52 5.04
C HIS A 136 -8.02 12.75 4.24
N VAL A 137 -6.90 13.31 4.72
CA VAL A 137 -6.11 14.31 3.99
C VAL A 137 -4.69 13.76 3.87
N LEU A 138 -4.23 13.51 2.65
CA LEU A 138 -2.90 13.01 2.36
C LEU A 138 -2.12 14.07 1.60
N VAL A 139 -0.95 14.45 2.09
CA VAL A 139 -0.11 15.48 1.47
C VAL A 139 1.33 14.98 1.33
N LEU A 140 1.80 14.84 0.10
CA LEU A 140 3.21 14.57 -0.21
C LEU A 140 3.94 15.88 -0.47
N GLN A 141 4.89 16.24 0.41
CA GLN A 141 5.77 17.37 0.20
C GLN A 141 7.01 16.95 -0.59
N THR A 142 7.19 17.53 -1.78
CA THR A 142 8.39 17.32 -2.59
C THR A 142 9.60 18.04 -1.99
N GLY A 143 10.81 17.65 -2.44
CA GLY A 143 12.06 18.18 -1.87
C GLY A 143 12.55 17.37 -0.66
N SER A 144 11.78 17.28 0.40
CA SER A 144 12.04 16.37 1.52
C SER A 144 11.50 14.95 1.30
N CYS A 145 10.54 14.79 0.37
CA CYS A 145 9.79 13.54 0.17
C CYS A 145 9.15 13.04 1.47
N THR A 146 8.51 13.95 2.19
CA THR A 146 7.81 13.68 3.43
C THR A 146 6.31 13.59 3.17
N LEU A 147 5.70 12.53 3.65
CA LEU A 147 4.27 12.28 3.57
C LEU A 147 3.60 12.66 4.89
N TYR A 148 2.54 13.43 4.80
CA TYR A 148 1.69 13.84 5.91
C TYR A 148 0.29 13.29 5.69
N GLU A 149 -0.26 12.61 6.67
CA GLU A 149 -1.59 12.00 6.58
C GLU A 149 -2.43 12.32 7.81
N LEU A 150 -3.70 12.66 7.60
CA LEU A 150 -4.68 12.96 8.63
C LEU A 150 -5.90 12.05 8.49
N PHE A 151 -6.44 11.62 9.62
CA PHE A 151 -7.74 10.97 9.76
C PHE A 151 -8.76 11.93 10.36
N ASP A 152 -10.01 11.88 9.89
CA ASP A 152 -11.13 12.70 10.36
C ASP A 152 -10.78 14.20 10.37
N ALA A 153 -10.24 14.67 9.23
CA ALA A 153 -9.73 16.02 9.10
C ALA A 153 -10.81 17.05 8.77
N GLU A 154 -10.74 18.22 9.42
CA GLU A 154 -11.65 19.33 9.19
C GLU A 154 -10.90 20.66 9.21
N ARG A 155 -11.05 21.46 8.15
CA ARG A 155 -10.49 22.79 8.06
C ARG A 155 -11.31 23.78 8.87
N GLN A 156 -10.66 24.59 9.70
CA GLN A 156 -11.29 25.60 10.54
C GLN A 156 -11.35 26.96 9.82
N GLY A 157 -12.23 27.84 10.32
CA GLY A 157 -12.44 29.17 9.72
C GLY A 157 -11.24 30.11 9.80
N ASP A 158 -10.29 29.87 10.70
CA ASP A 158 -9.04 30.61 10.84
C ASP A 158 -7.89 30.03 10.01
N GLY A 159 -8.15 28.95 9.25
CA GLY A 159 -7.18 28.26 8.40
C GLY A 159 -6.39 27.15 9.09
N SER A 160 -6.57 26.94 10.40
CA SER A 160 -6.05 25.76 11.09
C SER A 160 -6.87 24.52 10.76
N TRP A 161 -6.41 23.35 11.22
CA TRP A 161 -7.11 22.09 11.06
C TRP A 161 -7.32 21.37 12.38
N THR A 162 -8.41 20.61 12.48
CA THR A 162 -8.60 19.59 13.50
C THR A 162 -8.61 18.22 12.82
N ALA A 163 -8.10 17.19 13.49
CA ALA A 163 -8.13 15.83 12.99
C ALA A 163 -8.27 14.82 14.13
N GLY A 164 -8.70 13.61 13.82
CA GLY A 164 -8.69 12.49 14.76
C GLY A 164 -7.26 12.13 15.11
N SER A 165 -6.46 11.81 14.14
CA SER A 165 -5.03 11.50 14.26
C SER A 165 -4.25 12.06 13.07
N GLY A 166 -2.90 12.11 13.22
CA GLY A 166 -2.00 12.53 12.17
C GLY A 166 -0.67 11.79 12.22
N ALA A 167 -0.11 11.51 11.05
CA ALA A 167 1.15 10.80 10.91
C ALA A 167 2.05 11.46 9.87
N VAL A 168 3.36 11.41 10.13
CA VAL A 168 4.41 11.92 9.25
C VAL A 168 5.37 10.80 8.91
N PHE A 169 5.64 10.58 7.63
CA PHE A 169 6.53 9.53 7.14
C PHE A 169 7.62 10.11 6.24
N ASP A 170 8.88 9.78 6.53
CA ASP A 170 10.01 10.00 5.62
C ASP A 170 10.03 8.88 4.57
N LEU A 171 9.72 9.21 3.31
CA LEU A 171 9.68 8.22 2.24
C LEU A 171 11.05 7.74 1.76
N HIS A 172 12.16 8.32 2.28
CA HIS A 172 13.51 7.79 2.09
C HIS A 172 13.91 6.78 3.18
N GLY A 173 13.15 6.75 4.29
CA GLY A 173 13.47 5.99 5.49
C GLY A 173 12.81 4.62 5.57
N TYR A 174 13.01 4.01 6.73
CA TYR A 174 12.41 2.72 7.09
C TYR A 174 11.67 2.78 8.42
N ASP A 175 11.60 3.94 9.05
CA ASP A 175 11.04 4.08 10.38
C ASP A 175 9.55 3.75 10.36
N LEU A 176 9.16 2.83 11.22
CA LEU A 176 7.76 2.56 11.54
C LEU A 176 7.31 3.51 12.65
N ARG A 177 6.02 3.69 12.79
CA ARG A 177 5.46 4.45 13.91
C ARG A 177 5.85 3.79 15.26
N PRO A 178 5.88 4.54 16.37
CA PRO A 178 6.06 3.96 17.70
C PRO A 178 5.09 2.81 17.96
N ASP A 179 5.54 1.81 18.71
CA ASP A 179 4.72 0.66 19.06
C ASP A 179 3.43 1.08 19.78
N GLY A 180 2.28 0.56 19.32
CA GLY A 180 0.97 0.92 19.82
C GLY A 180 0.39 2.24 19.28
N TRP A 181 1.08 2.96 18.41
CA TRP A 181 0.55 4.20 17.81
C TRP A 181 -0.23 3.92 16.54
N THR A 182 -1.41 4.54 16.42
CA THR A 182 -2.15 4.63 15.15
C THR A 182 -1.44 5.57 14.15
N SER A 183 -1.94 5.62 12.92
CA SER A 183 -1.64 6.67 11.94
C SER A 183 -2.95 7.33 11.52
N ALA A 184 -3.04 7.82 10.30
CA ALA A 184 -4.31 8.08 9.65
C ALA A 184 -5.04 6.77 9.29
N ASP A 185 -4.33 5.64 9.32
CA ASP A 185 -4.84 4.28 9.11
C ASP A 185 -4.82 3.49 10.44
N ALA A 186 -5.82 2.63 10.65
CA ALA A 186 -5.98 1.90 11.91
C ALA A 186 -4.80 0.99 12.27
N ALA A 187 -4.08 0.48 11.29
CA ALA A 187 -2.90 -0.36 11.49
C ALA A 187 -1.63 0.40 11.91
N GLY A 188 -1.65 1.75 11.97
CA GLY A 188 -0.45 2.55 12.16
C GLY A 188 0.46 2.54 10.94
N LEU A 189 -0.08 2.30 9.75
CA LEU A 189 0.63 2.28 8.46
C LEU A 189 0.34 3.54 7.65
N PRO A 190 1.18 3.92 6.68
CA PRO A 190 0.85 4.95 5.73
C PRO A 190 -0.19 4.47 4.70
N ILE A 191 -1.10 5.35 4.31
CA ILE A 191 -2.17 5.07 3.33
C ILE A 191 -1.64 5.19 1.90
N LEU A 192 -1.05 6.34 1.53
CA LEU A 192 -0.63 6.65 0.16
C LEU A 192 0.26 5.58 -0.49
N PRO A 193 1.24 4.98 0.20
CA PRO A 193 2.06 3.91 -0.36
C PRO A 193 1.30 2.66 -0.79
N GLY A 194 0.14 2.41 -0.18
CA GLY A 194 -0.71 1.24 -0.45
C GLY A 194 -1.84 1.47 -1.46
N LEU A 195 -2.03 2.69 -1.95
CA LEU A 195 -3.10 3.00 -2.90
C LEU A 195 -2.78 2.50 -4.31
N VAL A 196 -3.79 1.95 -4.99
CA VAL A 196 -3.73 1.76 -6.45
C VAL A 196 -3.77 3.12 -7.11
N ARG A 197 -2.80 3.43 -7.97
CA ARG A 197 -2.71 4.71 -8.71
C ARG A 197 -2.80 4.51 -10.20
N TYR A 198 -3.53 5.39 -10.88
CA TYR A 198 -3.76 5.28 -12.33
C TYR A 198 -2.45 5.29 -13.14
N ASP A 199 -1.50 6.14 -12.79
CA ASP A 199 -0.25 6.29 -13.55
C ASP A 199 0.59 5.00 -13.55
N GLU A 200 0.55 4.20 -12.47
CA GLU A 200 1.23 2.90 -12.41
C GLU A 200 0.53 1.86 -13.28
N VAL A 201 -0.80 1.84 -13.23
CA VAL A 201 -1.61 0.94 -14.08
C VAL A 201 -1.41 1.29 -15.55
N ALA A 202 -1.42 2.57 -15.90
CA ALA A 202 -1.15 3.05 -17.26
C ALA A 202 0.29 2.74 -17.71
N ALA A 203 1.26 2.72 -16.80
CA ALA A 203 2.63 2.28 -17.07
C ALA A 203 2.77 0.75 -17.20
N GLY A 204 1.71 0.00 -16.86
CA GLY A 204 1.63 -1.46 -17.00
C GLY A 204 2.17 -2.27 -15.81
N GLU A 205 2.55 -1.63 -14.70
CA GLU A 205 3.09 -2.32 -13.53
C GLU A 205 2.90 -1.53 -12.24
N ILE A 206 2.46 -2.21 -11.18
CA ILE A 206 2.51 -1.74 -9.80
C ILE A 206 3.58 -2.53 -9.06
N ARG A 207 4.53 -1.85 -8.42
CA ARG A 207 5.70 -2.45 -7.76
C ARG A 207 5.68 -2.33 -6.24
N HIS A 208 4.51 -2.39 -5.65
CA HIS A 208 4.33 -2.32 -4.20
C HIS A 208 3.12 -3.13 -3.76
N ALA A 209 3.03 -3.40 -2.47
CA ALA A 209 1.85 -3.96 -1.84
C ALA A 209 0.68 -2.97 -1.87
N LEU A 210 -0.53 -3.48 -1.90
CA LEU A 210 -1.73 -2.68 -1.87
C LEU A 210 -2.37 -2.65 -0.48
N ARG A 211 -3.15 -1.62 -0.18
CA ARG A 211 -3.93 -1.50 1.05
C ARG A 211 -5.31 -2.09 0.85
N PHE A 212 -5.81 -2.83 1.85
CA PHE A 212 -7.19 -3.31 1.85
C PHE A 212 -7.80 -3.34 3.24
N THR A 213 -9.14 -3.48 3.32
CA THR A 213 -9.90 -3.52 4.56
C THR A 213 -10.60 -4.86 4.75
N ALA A 214 -10.93 -5.16 6.02
CA ALA A 214 -11.73 -6.31 6.43
C ALA A 214 -12.79 -5.91 7.47
N PRO A 215 -13.97 -6.59 7.51
CA PRO A 215 -15.05 -6.17 8.40
C PRO A 215 -14.78 -6.44 9.87
N ARG A 216 -13.89 -7.38 10.17
CA ARG A 216 -13.54 -7.79 11.53
C ARG A 216 -12.07 -8.15 11.61
N THR A 217 -11.37 -7.60 12.59
CA THR A 217 -9.97 -7.86 12.87
C THR A 217 -9.77 -8.29 14.30
N GLN A 218 -8.63 -8.89 14.59
CA GLN A 218 -8.24 -9.30 15.92
C GLN A 218 -7.73 -8.09 16.73
N ARG A 219 -7.83 -8.13 18.07
CA ARG A 219 -7.12 -7.23 18.98
C ARG A 219 -5.63 -7.57 19.00
N ALA A 220 -5.03 -7.49 17.83
CA ALA A 220 -3.61 -7.81 17.61
C ALA A 220 -3.15 -7.16 16.29
N TYR A 221 -1.86 -7.03 16.15
CA TYR A 221 -1.20 -6.68 14.91
C TYR A 221 0.06 -7.52 14.71
N VAL A 222 0.48 -7.62 13.46
CA VAL A 222 1.74 -8.22 13.04
C VAL A 222 2.54 -7.20 12.24
N TRP A 223 3.85 -7.34 12.26
CA TRP A 223 4.73 -6.49 11.45
C TRP A 223 4.28 -6.45 9.97
N PRO A 224 4.23 -5.28 9.32
CA PRO A 224 4.76 -3.98 9.75
C PRO A 224 3.77 -3.09 10.54
N ALA A 225 2.55 -3.55 10.83
CA ALA A 225 1.60 -2.75 11.59
C ALA A 225 2.08 -2.47 13.02
N ARG A 226 1.58 -1.38 13.60
CA ARG A 226 1.96 -0.87 14.93
C ARG A 226 0.77 -0.74 15.87
N HIS A 227 -0.45 -0.89 15.34
CA HIS A 227 -1.67 -0.65 16.10
C HIS A 227 -2.78 -1.60 15.65
N PHE A 228 -3.81 -1.75 16.49
CA PHE A 228 -5.05 -2.47 16.22
C PHE A 228 -6.27 -1.62 16.62
N ALA A 229 -7.35 -1.71 15.86
CA ALA A 229 -8.61 -0.97 16.12
C ALA A 229 -9.79 -1.92 16.40
N SER A 230 -9.56 -3.02 17.14
CA SER A 230 -10.59 -4.00 17.47
C SER A 230 -10.43 -4.50 18.91
N ALA A 231 -11.55 -4.83 19.54
CA ALA A 231 -11.57 -5.49 20.86
C ALA A 231 -11.73 -7.02 20.76
N LEU A 232 -11.86 -7.59 19.55
CA LEU A 232 -12.14 -9.00 19.33
C LEU A 232 -10.87 -9.84 19.52
N THR A 233 -11.00 -10.99 20.19
CA THR A 233 -9.85 -11.86 20.51
C THR A 233 -9.92 -13.23 19.82
N ASP A 234 -10.86 -13.42 18.89
CA ASP A 234 -11.01 -14.66 18.14
C ASP A 234 -9.79 -14.87 17.23
N PRO A 235 -9.01 -15.96 17.40
CA PRO A 235 -7.83 -16.24 16.58
C PRO A 235 -8.14 -16.58 15.12
N ALA A 236 -9.40 -16.79 14.77
CA ALA A 236 -9.83 -16.95 13.38
C ALA A 236 -9.91 -15.61 12.62
N LEU A 237 -9.83 -14.47 13.32
CA LEU A 237 -9.80 -13.14 12.72
C LEU A 237 -8.36 -12.75 12.36
N PRO A 238 -8.11 -12.09 11.23
CA PRO A 238 -6.78 -11.61 10.90
C PRO A 238 -6.36 -10.46 11.83
N PRO A 239 -5.08 -10.39 12.26
CA PRO A 239 -4.51 -9.22 12.91
C PRO A 239 -4.28 -8.10 11.89
N MET A 240 -4.22 -6.83 12.33
CA MET A 240 -3.75 -5.72 11.49
C MET A 240 -2.32 -6.00 10.99
N GLY A 241 -1.99 -5.55 9.78
CA GLY A 241 -0.71 -5.82 9.14
C GLY A 241 -0.60 -7.18 8.45
N GLN A 242 -1.59 -8.07 8.60
CA GLN A 242 -1.56 -9.37 7.93
C GLN A 242 -1.46 -9.18 6.41
N ARG A 243 -0.45 -9.84 5.81
CA ARG A 243 -0.24 -9.83 4.37
C ARG A 243 -1.07 -10.91 3.70
N PHE A 244 -1.77 -10.55 2.64
CA PHE A 244 -2.46 -11.48 1.76
C PHE A 244 -1.90 -11.35 0.34
N ARG A 245 -2.00 -12.41 -0.44
CA ARG A 245 -1.72 -12.37 -1.87
C ARG A 245 -2.81 -13.09 -2.66
N LEU A 246 -3.00 -12.68 -3.90
CA LEU A 246 -3.78 -13.43 -4.87
C LEU A 246 -3.00 -14.70 -5.23
N ARG A 247 -3.67 -15.84 -5.21
CA ARG A 247 -3.07 -17.14 -5.53
C ARG A 247 -2.54 -17.17 -6.96
N ALA A 248 -1.44 -17.87 -7.18
CA ALA A 248 -0.82 -17.98 -8.51
C ALA A 248 -1.71 -18.71 -9.54
N ASP A 249 -2.62 -19.58 -9.06
CA ASP A 249 -3.56 -20.34 -9.88
C ASP A 249 -4.93 -19.65 -10.08
N ALA A 250 -5.10 -18.41 -9.61
CA ALA A 250 -6.32 -17.64 -9.83
C ALA A 250 -6.58 -17.43 -11.34
N ASP A 251 -7.82 -17.63 -11.77
CA ASP A 251 -8.20 -17.46 -13.19
C ASP A 251 -8.34 -15.97 -13.54
N LEU A 252 -7.36 -15.44 -14.27
CA LEU A 252 -7.32 -14.08 -14.78
C LEU A 252 -7.73 -13.98 -16.26
N SER A 253 -8.25 -15.06 -16.85
CA SER A 253 -8.66 -15.08 -18.27
C SER A 253 -9.77 -14.06 -18.52
N GLY A 254 -9.63 -13.26 -19.58
CA GLY A 254 -10.61 -12.25 -19.98
C GLY A 254 -10.72 -11.04 -19.03
N PHE A 255 -9.72 -10.80 -18.17
CA PHE A 255 -9.60 -9.53 -17.45
C PHE A 255 -9.18 -8.42 -18.41
N SER A 256 -9.66 -7.20 -18.18
CA SER A 256 -9.18 -5.98 -18.85
C SER A 256 -7.70 -5.74 -18.55
N PRO A 257 -6.98 -4.99 -19.39
CA PRO A 257 -5.57 -4.68 -19.18
C PRO A 257 -5.29 -4.05 -17.80
N GLU A 258 -6.13 -3.10 -17.38
CA GLU A 258 -6.02 -2.40 -16.10
C GLU A 258 -6.19 -3.37 -14.92
N ALA A 259 -7.24 -4.19 -14.95
CA ALA A 259 -7.48 -5.19 -13.91
C ALA A 259 -6.37 -6.25 -13.85
N LEU A 260 -5.77 -6.62 -15.00
CA LEU A 260 -4.62 -7.53 -15.05
C LEU A 260 -3.38 -6.96 -14.36
N VAL A 261 -3.09 -5.66 -14.54
CA VAL A 261 -1.95 -5.01 -13.85
C VAL A 261 -2.13 -5.08 -12.35
N ILE A 262 -3.34 -4.75 -11.86
CA ILE A 262 -3.66 -4.81 -10.43
C ILE A 262 -3.60 -6.25 -9.90
N ALA A 263 -4.20 -7.22 -10.62
CA ALA A 263 -4.18 -8.62 -10.22
C ALA A 263 -2.76 -9.20 -10.15
N ARG A 264 -1.87 -8.82 -11.07
CA ARG A 264 -0.45 -9.21 -11.03
C ARG A 264 0.28 -8.61 -9.83
N ALA A 265 0.00 -7.36 -9.47
CA ALA A 265 0.54 -6.77 -8.26
C ALA A 265 0.06 -7.52 -7.01
N LEU A 266 -1.21 -7.90 -6.96
CA LEU A 266 -1.77 -8.73 -5.89
C LEU A 266 -1.13 -10.12 -5.81
N GLN A 267 -0.72 -10.72 -6.92
CA GLN A 267 0.04 -11.97 -6.93
C GLN A 267 1.47 -11.77 -6.44
N THR A 268 2.14 -10.69 -6.87
CA THR A 268 3.57 -10.47 -6.67
C THR A 268 3.88 -9.84 -5.33
N TYR A 269 3.19 -8.74 -5.03
CA TYR A 269 3.41 -7.92 -3.83
C TYR A 269 2.31 -8.12 -2.79
N GLY A 270 1.15 -8.64 -3.20
CA GLY A 270 0.00 -8.84 -2.33
C GLY A 270 -0.60 -7.54 -1.81
N MET A 271 -1.32 -7.65 -0.71
CA MET A 271 -1.95 -6.54 -0.02
C MET A 271 -1.83 -6.67 1.49
N ILE A 272 -1.83 -5.55 2.20
CA ILE A 272 -1.71 -5.46 3.67
C ILE A 272 -3.05 -5.05 4.25
N LEU A 273 -3.51 -5.77 5.26
CA LEU A 273 -4.70 -5.40 6.03
C LEU A 273 -4.37 -4.20 6.90
N ALA A 274 -4.96 -3.06 6.59
CA ALA A 274 -4.57 -1.78 7.17
C ALA A 274 -5.69 -1.12 7.99
N ASP A 275 -6.97 -1.50 7.74
CA ASP A 275 -8.09 -0.94 8.46
C ASP A 275 -9.28 -1.90 8.56
N ASN A 276 -10.21 -1.57 9.47
CA ASN A 276 -11.55 -2.14 9.49
C ASN A 276 -12.41 -1.44 8.43
N GLY A 277 -13.21 -2.23 7.73
CA GLY A 277 -14.09 -1.71 6.66
C GLY A 277 -14.88 -2.84 6.03
N SER A 278 -15.27 -2.69 4.78
CA SER A 278 -15.96 -3.76 4.06
C SER A 278 -15.00 -4.89 3.66
N ALA A 279 -15.57 -6.08 3.41
CA ALA A 279 -14.79 -7.26 3.01
C ALA A 279 -14.08 -7.05 1.68
N TRP A 280 -12.76 -7.24 1.64
CA TRP A 280 -11.94 -7.19 0.45
C TRP A 280 -12.04 -5.86 -0.34
N PHE A 281 -12.24 -4.73 0.35
CA PHE A 281 -12.20 -3.42 -0.28
C PHE A 281 -10.74 -3.03 -0.49
N LEU A 282 -10.36 -2.88 -1.76
CA LEU A 282 -9.03 -2.51 -2.21
C LEU A 282 -8.99 -0.99 -2.40
N SER A 283 -8.11 -0.31 -1.68
CA SER A 283 -8.03 1.16 -1.72
C SER A 283 -7.22 1.66 -2.91
N GLY A 284 -7.62 2.79 -3.46
CA GLY A 284 -6.90 3.47 -4.53
C GLY A 284 -7.23 4.96 -4.60
N ALA A 285 -6.46 5.68 -5.40
CA ALA A 285 -6.67 7.10 -5.62
C ALA A 285 -7.73 7.34 -6.71
N PRO A 286 -8.62 8.34 -6.54
CA PRO A 286 -9.55 8.76 -7.58
C PRO A 286 -8.78 9.32 -8.77
N ASP A 287 -9.26 9.03 -9.98
CA ASP A 287 -8.72 9.61 -11.22
C ASP A 287 -9.78 9.54 -12.30
N GLU A 288 -10.01 10.65 -13.00
CA GLU A 288 -11.01 10.72 -14.08
C GLU A 288 -10.67 9.86 -15.30
N ARG A 289 -9.44 9.38 -15.39
CA ARG A 289 -8.98 8.49 -16.46
C ARG A 289 -9.35 7.01 -16.23
N TRP A 290 -9.82 6.62 -15.03
CA TRP A 290 -10.23 5.26 -14.76
C TRP A 290 -11.41 4.83 -15.63
N ASP A 291 -11.31 3.65 -16.25
CA ASP A 291 -12.48 2.94 -16.78
C ASP A 291 -13.13 2.09 -15.66
N ASN A 292 -14.19 2.62 -15.07
CA ASN A 292 -14.94 1.90 -14.04
C ASN A 292 -15.51 0.57 -14.54
N ALA A 293 -15.67 0.36 -15.85
CA ALA A 293 -16.09 -0.93 -16.40
C ALA A 293 -14.95 -1.94 -16.36
N ALA A 294 -13.72 -1.51 -16.69
CA ALA A 294 -12.52 -2.32 -16.57
C ALA A 294 -12.22 -2.70 -15.12
N LEU A 295 -12.34 -1.75 -14.19
CA LEU A 295 -12.12 -2.01 -12.76
C LEU A 295 -13.11 -3.05 -12.19
N ARG A 296 -14.34 -3.15 -12.73
CA ARG A 296 -15.31 -4.16 -12.29
C ARG A 296 -14.85 -5.60 -12.50
N ASP A 297 -13.89 -5.87 -13.37
CA ASP A 297 -13.34 -7.21 -13.53
C ASP A 297 -12.69 -7.73 -12.23
N LEU A 298 -12.13 -6.84 -11.39
CA LEU A 298 -11.59 -7.22 -10.09
C LEU A 298 -12.64 -7.87 -9.17
N ARG A 299 -13.93 -7.57 -9.38
CA ARG A 299 -15.03 -8.18 -8.62
C ARG A 299 -15.27 -9.65 -8.96
N ARG A 300 -14.61 -10.18 -9.97
CA ARG A 300 -14.60 -11.62 -10.29
C ARG A 300 -13.73 -12.40 -9.32
N LEU A 301 -12.71 -11.77 -8.74
CA LEU A 301 -11.91 -12.34 -7.66
C LEU A 301 -12.73 -12.43 -6.38
N ARG A 302 -12.64 -13.59 -5.72
CA ARG A 302 -13.33 -13.89 -4.47
C ARG A 302 -12.31 -14.00 -3.32
N GLY A 303 -12.76 -13.90 -2.08
CA GLY A 303 -11.91 -14.16 -0.93
C GLY A 303 -11.16 -15.49 -1.02
N SER A 304 -11.78 -16.54 -1.56
CA SER A 304 -11.17 -17.86 -1.80
C SER A 304 -10.02 -17.87 -2.80
N ASP A 305 -9.88 -16.84 -3.65
CA ASP A 305 -8.75 -16.68 -4.57
C ASP A 305 -7.51 -16.10 -3.87
N PHE A 306 -7.66 -15.66 -2.62
CA PHE A 306 -6.58 -15.10 -1.80
C PHE A 306 -6.11 -16.07 -0.73
N GLU A 307 -4.89 -15.88 -0.30
CA GLU A 307 -4.30 -16.58 0.83
C GLU A 307 -3.46 -15.60 1.69
N ALA A 308 -3.52 -15.76 3.01
CA ALA A 308 -2.59 -15.08 3.90
C ALA A 308 -1.20 -15.72 3.79
N VAL A 309 -0.15 -14.91 3.87
CA VAL A 309 1.23 -15.36 3.85
C VAL A 309 1.94 -15.01 5.15
N ASP A 310 2.87 -15.88 5.55
CA ASP A 310 3.77 -15.61 6.67
C ASP A 310 4.92 -14.71 6.19
N ALA A 311 4.84 -13.44 6.58
CA ALA A 311 5.85 -12.43 6.25
C ALA A 311 6.92 -12.28 7.35
N SER A 312 6.89 -13.07 8.41
CA SER A 312 7.80 -12.94 9.56
C SER A 312 9.27 -13.04 9.19
N ALA A 313 9.61 -13.88 8.20
CA ALA A 313 10.96 -14.05 7.69
C ALA A 313 11.50 -12.81 6.93
N LEU A 314 10.65 -11.87 6.54
CA LEU A 314 11.07 -10.61 5.92
C LEU A 314 11.56 -9.58 6.95
N MET A 315 11.11 -9.66 8.19
CA MET A 315 11.38 -8.67 9.23
C MET A 315 12.86 -8.69 9.63
N VAL A 316 13.54 -7.55 9.46
CA VAL A 316 14.92 -7.35 9.94
C VAL A 316 14.92 -6.85 11.38
N ASP A 317 14.01 -5.92 11.67
CA ASP A 317 13.84 -5.29 12.97
C ASP A 317 12.37 -4.95 13.18
N THR A 318 11.88 -5.06 14.42
CA THR A 318 10.47 -4.80 14.75
C THR A 318 10.06 -3.36 14.54
N ASP A 319 11.00 -2.41 14.67
CA ASP A 319 10.74 -0.97 14.58
C ASP A 319 11.10 -0.38 13.20
N SER A 320 11.51 -1.25 12.27
CA SER A 320 11.89 -0.86 10.91
C SER A 320 11.03 -1.53 9.85
N GLY A 321 10.63 -0.77 8.83
CA GLY A 321 10.00 -1.28 7.61
C GLY A 321 10.98 -1.95 6.65
N ARG A 322 12.28 -2.03 6.99
CA ARG A 322 13.26 -2.73 6.18
C ARG A 322 13.02 -4.23 6.16
N ALA A 323 13.04 -4.81 4.97
CA ALA A 323 12.80 -6.23 4.76
C ALA A 323 14.03 -6.95 4.23
N VAL A 324 14.18 -8.24 4.59
CA VAL A 324 15.19 -9.13 4.00
C VAL A 324 14.79 -9.42 2.56
N GLY A 325 15.73 -9.36 1.61
CA GLY A 325 15.55 -9.88 0.25
C GLY A 325 15.03 -8.89 -0.79
N GLY A 326 14.96 -7.60 -0.52
CA GLY A 326 14.58 -6.54 -1.49
C GLY A 326 15.61 -6.24 -2.57
N GLY A 327 16.37 -7.25 -3.05
CA GLY A 327 17.45 -7.04 -4.01
C GLY A 327 17.69 -8.18 -4.99
N ARG A 328 16.64 -8.94 -5.39
CA ARG A 328 16.83 -9.96 -6.44
C ARG A 328 15.77 -9.84 -7.53
#